data_26b503e08eed3ebff3420b747e7641ee
#
_entry.id   26b503e08eed3ebff3420b747e7641ee
#
_cell.length_a   1.000
_cell.length_b   1.000
_cell.length_c   1.000
_cell.angle_alpha   90.00
_cell.angle_beta   90.00
_cell.angle_gamma   90.00
#
_symmetry.space_group_name_H-M   'P 1'
#
loop_
_entity.id
_entity.type
_entity.pdbx_description
1 polymer ?
#
loop_
_entity_poly.entity_id
_entity_poly.type
_entity_poly.pdbx_seq_one_letter_code
_entity_poly.pdbx_strand_id
1 'polypeptide(L)'
;DLPLRLTESNKPFRCAAYTQSTQQPTHYLDMSTIVPLISSGTTGPLGVLHLPRLWQKVSLEAAGKIADGYPGIGAGYDSMVIAGLGLDAEAVRAYVTNEKPTYPQFEAWVQAQPGAILDADSVQALNDSIAGYIHDDGTRQEILSANGLPDGEPRDAINLNNLDDWLEFHAAEIAD
;
A
#
# COMPACT_ATOMS: atom_id res chain seq x y z
N ASP A 1 -40.02 28.57 51.59
CA ASP A 1 -39.08 29.51 50.99
C ASP A 1 -37.72 29.29 51.58
N LEU A 2 -36.86 28.57 50.87
CA LEU A 2 -35.45 28.44 51.12
C LEU A 2 -34.67 28.72 49.85
N PRO A 3 -33.71 29.66 49.83
CA PRO A 3 -32.94 29.94 48.63
C PRO A 3 -31.78 28.95 48.49
N LEU A 4 -31.64 28.41 47.27
CA LEU A 4 -30.50 27.63 46.82
C LEU A 4 -29.24 28.49 46.81
N ARG A 5 -28.21 28.04 47.52
CA ARG A 5 -26.84 28.60 47.44
C ARG A 5 -26.09 27.88 46.32
N LEU A 6 -25.79 28.63 45.28
CA LEU A 6 -24.77 28.23 44.29
C LEU A 6 -23.39 28.58 44.85
N THR A 7 -22.53 27.57 45.05
CA THR A 7 -21.11 27.77 45.32
C THR A 7 -20.35 27.60 44.03
N GLU A 8 -19.95 28.69 43.43
CA GLU A 8 -18.95 28.71 42.36
C GLU A 8 -17.58 28.41 42.94
N SER A 9 -16.99 27.28 42.52
CA SER A 9 -15.58 26.99 42.74
C SER A 9 -14.81 27.27 41.47
N ASN A 10 -14.39 28.52 41.30
CA ASN A 10 -13.54 28.96 40.21
C ASN A 10 -12.09 28.73 40.61
N LYS A 11 -11.49 27.59 40.22
CA LYS A 11 -10.03 27.37 40.31
C LYS A 11 -9.40 27.67 38.99
N PRO A 12 -8.44 28.60 38.90
CA PRO A 12 -7.74 28.84 37.63
C PRO A 12 -6.82 27.67 37.31
N PHE A 13 -6.95 27.12 36.08
CA PHE A 13 -6.00 26.19 35.50
C PHE A 13 -4.64 26.89 35.40
N ARG A 14 -3.66 26.41 36.17
CA ARG A 14 -2.27 26.78 35.98
C ARG A 14 -1.77 26.16 34.69
N CYS A 15 -1.56 26.98 33.68
CA CYS A 15 -0.79 26.63 32.52
C CYS A 15 0.67 26.42 32.94
N ALA A 16 1.14 25.19 33.01
CA ALA A 16 2.56 24.91 33.20
C ALA A 16 3.27 25.36 31.92
N ALA A 17 4.17 26.34 32.08
CA ALA A 17 5.06 26.76 31.01
C ALA A 17 5.94 25.57 30.60
N TYR A 18 5.66 24.99 29.43
CA TYR A 18 6.50 23.98 28.81
C TYR A 18 7.70 24.72 28.22
N THR A 19 8.84 24.67 28.92
CA THR A 19 10.13 25.10 28.38
C THR A 19 10.44 24.19 27.20
N GLN A 20 10.28 24.69 25.97
CA GLN A 20 10.74 24.03 24.76
C GLN A 20 12.27 23.93 24.82
N SER A 21 12.75 22.74 25.15
CA SER A 21 14.11 22.35 24.84
C SER A 21 14.23 22.28 23.33
N THR A 22 15.00 23.18 22.75
CA THR A 22 15.37 23.18 21.32
C THR A 22 16.43 22.12 21.05
N GLN A 23 16.12 20.86 21.32
CA GLN A 23 16.80 19.76 20.68
C GLN A 23 16.06 19.51 19.37
N GLN A 24 16.62 20.00 18.27
CA GLN A 24 16.26 19.54 16.94
C GLN A 24 16.39 18.01 16.96
N PRO A 25 15.33 17.26 16.63
CA PRO A 25 15.50 15.84 16.39
C PRO A 25 16.48 15.74 15.23
N THR A 26 17.67 15.19 15.47
CA THR A 26 18.49 14.64 14.41
C THR A 26 17.58 13.61 13.72
N HIS A 27 17.02 13.96 12.57
CA HIS A 27 16.44 13.01 11.65
C HIS A 27 17.55 12.03 11.29
N TYR A 28 17.64 10.97 12.07
CA TYR A 28 18.25 9.74 11.60
C TYR A 28 17.38 9.37 10.39
N LEU A 29 17.93 9.52 9.19
CA LEU A 29 17.31 8.99 8.00
C LEU A 29 17.22 7.49 8.23
N ASP A 30 16.05 7.05 8.64
CA ASP A 30 15.70 5.64 8.69
C ASP A 30 15.81 5.13 7.25
N MET A 31 16.95 4.49 6.96
CA MET A 31 17.28 3.91 5.66
C MET A 31 16.63 2.53 5.50
N SER A 32 15.72 2.16 6.41
CA SER A 32 15.01 0.89 6.31
C SER A 32 14.16 0.86 5.04
N THR A 33 14.35 -0.17 4.25
CA THR A 33 13.50 -0.48 3.11
C THR A 33 12.22 -1.16 3.61
N ILE A 34 11.14 -1.06 2.85
CA ILE A 34 9.82 -1.53 3.25
C ILE A 34 9.32 -2.55 2.24
N VAL A 35 9.00 -3.74 2.72
CA VAL A 35 8.29 -4.77 1.93
C VAL A 35 6.86 -4.30 1.67
N PRO A 36 6.37 -4.27 0.42
CA PRO A 36 4.99 -3.89 0.13
C PRO A 36 4.00 -4.93 0.65
N LEU A 37 3.19 -4.59 1.66
CA LEU A 37 2.29 -5.53 2.32
C LEU A 37 0.80 -5.39 1.90
N ILE A 38 0.47 -4.43 1.05
CA ILE A 38 -0.89 -4.37 0.51
C ILE A 38 -1.08 -5.54 -0.46
N SER A 39 -1.99 -6.44 -0.13
CA SER A 39 -2.31 -7.60 -0.98
C SER A 39 -2.79 -7.19 -2.37
N SER A 40 -2.44 -7.98 -3.37
CA SER A 40 -2.99 -7.86 -4.73
C SER A 40 -4.52 -8.06 -4.78
N GLY A 41 -5.09 -8.73 -3.78
CA GLY A 41 -6.53 -8.92 -3.61
C GLY A 41 -7.27 -7.74 -2.98
N THR A 42 -6.57 -6.64 -2.67
CA THR A 42 -7.18 -5.45 -2.06
C THR A 42 -7.69 -4.47 -3.12
N THR A 43 -8.89 -3.94 -2.90
CA THR A 43 -9.48 -2.85 -3.70
C THR A 43 -9.58 -1.57 -2.89
N GLY A 44 -9.60 -0.43 -3.58
CA GLY A 44 -10.02 0.85 -3.03
C GLY A 44 -11.44 1.23 -3.49
N PRO A 45 -11.83 2.51 -3.33
CA PRO A 45 -13.14 3.03 -3.77
C PRO A 45 -13.49 2.79 -5.24
N LEU A 46 -12.50 2.75 -6.14
CA LEU A 46 -12.72 2.42 -7.57
C LEU A 46 -13.05 0.94 -7.82
N GLY A 47 -12.92 0.08 -6.79
CA GLY A 47 -13.22 -1.34 -6.92
C GLY A 47 -12.19 -2.13 -7.73
N VAL A 48 -11.04 -1.56 -8.05
CA VAL A 48 -9.99 -2.20 -8.88
C VAL A 48 -9.02 -2.96 -7.96
N LEU A 49 -8.91 -4.27 -8.17
CA LEU A 49 -7.91 -5.11 -7.49
C LEU A 49 -6.50 -4.64 -7.81
N HIS A 50 -5.58 -4.83 -6.87
CA HIS A 50 -4.16 -4.50 -6.98
C HIS A 50 -3.82 -3.00 -7.10
N LEU A 51 -4.77 -2.13 -7.45
CA LEU A 51 -4.52 -0.69 -7.58
C LEU A 51 -3.94 -0.05 -6.30
N PRO A 52 -4.40 -0.40 -5.08
CA PRO A 52 -3.78 0.07 -3.83
C PRO A 52 -2.32 -0.39 -3.68
N ARG A 53 -2.00 -1.63 -4.09
CA ARG A 53 -0.63 -2.15 -4.06
C ARG A 53 0.27 -1.45 -5.07
N LEU A 54 -0.21 -1.22 -6.28
CA LEU A 54 0.52 -0.44 -7.30
C LEU A 54 0.89 0.95 -6.76
N TRP A 55 -0.07 1.67 -6.18
CA TRP A 55 0.19 2.96 -5.54
C TRP A 55 1.25 2.86 -4.43
N GLN A 56 1.15 1.85 -3.54
CA GLN A 56 2.12 1.64 -2.46
C GLN A 56 3.53 1.43 -3.02
N LYS A 57 3.67 0.53 -4.00
CA LYS A 57 4.98 0.19 -4.59
C LYS A 57 5.62 1.39 -5.26
N VAL A 58 4.88 2.12 -6.09
CA VAL A 58 5.40 3.31 -6.77
C VAL A 58 5.73 4.42 -5.77
N SER A 59 4.93 4.58 -4.70
CA SER A 59 5.20 5.56 -3.64
C SER A 59 6.46 5.21 -2.85
N LEU A 60 6.69 3.94 -2.53
CA LEU A 60 7.89 3.47 -1.86
C LEU A 60 9.13 3.62 -2.75
N GLU A 61 9.02 3.29 -4.04
CA GLU A 61 10.08 3.51 -5.03
C GLU A 61 10.46 5.00 -5.11
N ALA A 62 9.46 5.88 -5.25
CA ALA A 62 9.67 7.33 -5.30
C ALA A 62 10.29 7.91 -4.02
N ALA A 63 10.05 7.26 -2.88
CA ALA A 63 10.64 7.62 -1.59
C ALA A 63 12.03 7.00 -1.36
N GLY A 64 12.52 6.11 -2.24
CA GLY A 64 13.74 5.34 -2.05
C GLY A 64 13.65 4.34 -0.88
N LYS A 65 12.45 3.84 -0.61
CA LYS A 65 12.15 2.98 0.53
C LYS A 65 11.59 1.60 0.14
N ILE A 66 11.48 1.30 -1.12
CA ILE A 66 11.00 -0.02 -1.53
C ILE A 66 12.08 -1.07 -1.27
N ALA A 67 11.69 -2.24 -0.75
CA ALA A 67 12.61 -3.36 -0.51
C ALA A 67 13.21 -3.88 -1.82
N ASP A 68 14.41 -4.44 -1.72
CA ASP A 68 15.09 -5.05 -2.86
C ASP A 68 14.22 -6.19 -3.45
N GLY A 69 14.27 -6.36 -4.76
CA GLY A 69 13.43 -7.35 -5.45
C GLY A 69 12.05 -6.85 -5.86
N TYR A 70 11.57 -5.73 -5.31
CA TYR A 70 10.28 -5.15 -5.66
C TYR A 70 10.44 -3.94 -6.60
N PRO A 71 10.19 -4.08 -7.92
CA PRO A 71 10.09 -2.91 -8.78
C PRO A 71 8.81 -2.12 -8.45
N GLY A 72 8.85 -0.79 -8.50
CA GLY A 72 7.65 0.04 -8.29
C GLY A 72 6.53 -0.31 -9.28
N ILE A 73 6.90 -0.56 -10.54
CA ILE A 73 6.00 -1.11 -11.57
C ILE A 73 6.69 -2.33 -12.18
N GLY A 74 6.17 -3.50 -11.90
CA GLY A 74 6.64 -4.79 -12.43
C GLY A 74 5.87 -5.27 -13.66
N ALA A 75 6.33 -6.36 -14.26
CA ALA A 75 5.73 -6.95 -15.47
C ALA A 75 4.47 -7.79 -15.22
N GLY A 76 4.14 -8.09 -13.95
CA GLY A 76 2.97 -8.90 -13.59
C GLY A 76 1.69 -8.08 -13.40
N TYR A 77 1.09 -8.17 -12.23
CA TYR A 77 -0.16 -7.49 -11.89
C TYR A 77 -0.13 -5.97 -12.11
N ASP A 78 1.01 -5.29 -11.85
CA ASP A 78 1.11 -3.85 -12.10
C ASP A 78 0.83 -3.51 -13.57
N SER A 79 1.45 -4.28 -14.49
CA SER A 79 1.22 -4.09 -15.94
C SER A 79 -0.21 -4.43 -16.35
N MET A 80 -0.84 -5.44 -15.72
CA MET A 80 -2.24 -5.77 -15.97
C MET A 80 -3.16 -4.61 -15.57
N VAL A 81 -2.95 -4.02 -14.40
CA VAL A 81 -3.75 -2.88 -13.91
C VAL A 81 -3.55 -1.65 -14.81
N ILE A 82 -2.30 -1.31 -15.13
CA ILE A 82 -1.98 -0.17 -15.99
C ILE A 82 -2.64 -0.34 -17.36
N ALA A 83 -2.47 -1.49 -18.01
CA ALA A 83 -3.07 -1.76 -19.31
C ALA A 83 -4.60 -1.84 -19.24
N GLY A 84 -5.16 -2.52 -18.24
CA GLY A 84 -6.61 -2.67 -18.07
C GLY A 84 -7.33 -1.36 -17.80
N LEU A 85 -6.68 -0.42 -17.14
CA LEU A 85 -7.22 0.93 -16.89
C LEU A 85 -6.87 1.93 -18.00
N GLY A 86 -6.12 1.53 -19.04
CA GLY A 86 -5.72 2.43 -20.13
C GLY A 86 -4.74 3.53 -19.67
N LEU A 87 -3.94 3.26 -18.63
CA LEU A 87 -2.98 4.20 -18.08
C LEU A 87 -1.62 4.11 -18.79
N ASP A 88 -0.84 5.17 -18.69
CA ASP A 88 0.57 5.19 -19.07
C ASP A 88 1.46 5.01 -17.85
N ALA A 89 2.37 4.04 -17.88
CA ALA A 89 3.23 3.69 -16.74
C ALA A 89 4.15 4.84 -16.32
N GLU A 90 4.68 5.59 -17.28
CA GLU A 90 5.57 6.72 -17.00
C GLU A 90 4.78 7.89 -16.40
N ALA A 91 3.53 8.11 -16.85
CA ALA A 91 2.66 9.10 -16.25
C ALA A 91 2.29 8.73 -14.79
N VAL A 92 2.05 7.46 -14.49
CA VAL A 92 1.85 6.96 -13.11
C VAL A 92 3.07 7.28 -12.24
N ARG A 93 4.29 6.91 -12.71
CA ARG A 93 5.53 7.19 -11.97
C ARG A 93 5.75 8.69 -11.76
N ALA A 94 5.60 9.47 -12.82
CA ALA A 94 5.79 10.91 -12.76
C ALA A 94 4.83 11.58 -11.77
N TYR A 95 3.55 11.22 -11.82
CA TYR A 95 2.55 11.76 -10.90
C TYR A 95 2.88 11.42 -9.44
N VAL A 96 3.13 10.15 -9.14
CA VAL A 96 3.42 9.72 -7.77
C VAL A 96 4.71 10.34 -7.25
N THR A 97 5.75 10.43 -8.08
CA THR A 97 7.04 11.01 -7.68
C THR A 97 6.94 12.50 -7.37
N ASN A 98 6.24 13.26 -8.22
CA ASN A 98 6.16 14.71 -8.12
C ASN A 98 5.17 15.17 -7.05
N GLU A 99 3.98 14.54 -7.02
CA GLU A 99 2.87 14.99 -6.18
C GLU A 99 2.79 14.26 -4.83
N LYS A 100 3.40 13.07 -4.71
CA LYS A 100 3.36 12.23 -3.51
C LYS A 100 1.94 12.06 -2.96
N PRO A 101 0.98 11.63 -3.80
CA PRO A 101 -0.42 11.66 -3.46
C PRO A 101 -0.77 10.65 -2.37
N THR A 102 -1.75 10.98 -1.55
CA THR A 102 -2.48 9.96 -0.78
C THR A 102 -3.21 9.02 -1.74
N TYR A 103 -3.59 7.83 -1.26
CA TYR A 103 -4.30 6.87 -2.11
C TYR A 103 -5.60 7.43 -2.75
N PRO A 104 -6.48 8.17 -2.01
CA PRO A 104 -7.65 8.79 -2.63
C PRO A 104 -7.32 9.83 -3.69
N GLN A 105 -6.22 10.58 -3.53
CA GLN A 105 -5.75 11.53 -4.55
C GLN A 105 -5.24 10.79 -5.80
N PHE A 106 -4.57 9.65 -5.61
CA PHE A 106 -4.14 8.80 -6.72
C PHE A 106 -5.33 8.25 -7.50
N GLU A 107 -6.37 7.73 -6.82
CA GLU A 107 -7.60 7.28 -7.52
C GLU A 107 -8.30 8.43 -8.27
N ALA A 108 -8.37 9.63 -7.68
CA ALA A 108 -8.93 10.79 -8.36
C ALA A 108 -8.12 11.17 -9.61
N TRP A 109 -6.79 11.05 -9.56
CA TRP A 109 -5.92 11.26 -10.70
C TRP A 109 -6.16 10.18 -11.79
N VAL A 110 -6.29 8.91 -11.42
CA VAL A 110 -6.62 7.81 -12.35
C VAL A 110 -7.92 8.11 -13.07
N GLN A 111 -8.97 8.54 -12.36
CA GLN A 111 -10.26 8.90 -12.96
C GLN A 111 -10.15 10.08 -13.95
N ALA A 112 -9.22 10.99 -13.73
CA ALA A 112 -9.03 12.15 -14.57
C ALA A 112 -8.15 11.90 -15.81
N GLN A 113 -7.58 10.70 -15.96
CA GLN A 113 -6.70 10.41 -17.09
C GLN A 113 -7.50 10.31 -18.40
N PRO A 114 -7.02 10.97 -19.48
CA PRO A 114 -7.61 10.80 -20.78
C PRO A 114 -7.56 9.32 -21.22
N GLY A 115 -8.71 8.73 -21.49
CA GLY A 115 -8.80 7.33 -21.93
C GLY A 115 -8.81 6.32 -20.78
N ALA A 116 -8.94 6.74 -19.53
CA ALA A 116 -9.13 5.82 -18.41
C ALA A 116 -10.37 4.94 -18.61
N ILE A 117 -10.18 3.63 -18.47
CA ILE A 117 -11.22 2.62 -18.63
C ILE A 117 -11.74 2.23 -17.25
N LEU A 118 -12.89 2.77 -16.87
CA LEU A 118 -13.46 2.62 -15.52
C LEU A 118 -14.95 2.22 -15.56
N ASP A 119 -15.47 1.79 -16.70
CA ASP A 119 -16.81 1.22 -16.74
C ASP A 119 -16.85 -0.11 -15.96
N ALA A 120 -18.02 -0.43 -15.40
CA ALA A 120 -18.17 -1.56 -14.48
C ALA A 120 -17.78 -2.90 -15.10
N ASP A 121 -18.10 -3.11 -16.39
CA ASP A 121 -17.81 -4.37 -17.07
C ASP A 121 -16.30 -4.55 -17.30
N SER A 122 -15.60 -3.50 -17.68
CA SER A 122 -14.15 -3.52 -17.89
C SER A 122 -13.40 -3.70 -16.57
N VAL A 123 -13.83 -3.02 -15.50
CA VAL A 123 -13.26 -3.20 -14.16
C VAL A 123 -13.49 -4.63 -13.65
N GLN A 124 -14.70 -5.18 -13.86
CA GLN A 124 -14.97 -6.56 -13.47
C GLN A 124 -14.10 -7.55 -14.23
N ALA A 125 -13.96 -7.40 -15.56
CA ALA A 125 -13.11 -8.26 -16.38
C ALA A 125 -11.62 -8.20 -15.96
N LEU A 126 -11.13 -7.01 -15.63
CA LEU A 126 -9.77 -6.83 -15.07
C LEU A 126 -9.63 -7.55 -13.73
N ASN A 127 -10.58 -7.37 -12.82
CA ASN A 127 -10.57 -8.02 -11.52
C ASN A 127 -10.62 -9.55 -11.64
N ASP A 128 -11.45 -10.09 -12.54
CA ASP A 128 -11.51 -11.53 -12.83
C ASP A 128 -10.17 -12.05 -13.35
N SER A 129 -9.49 -11.28 -14.20
CA SER A 129 -8.17 -11.63 -14.72
C SER A 129 -7.10 -11.64 -13.63
N ILE A 130 -7.15 -10.69 -12.69
CA ILE A 130 -6.23 -10.63 -11.54
C ILE A 130 -6.52 -11.78 -10.57
N ALA A 131 -7.78 -11.99 -10.22
CA ALA A 131 -8.18 -13.04 -9.27
C ALA A 131 -7.93 -14.45 -9.82
N GLY A 132 -8.07 -14.62 -11.13
CA GLY A 132 -7.87 -15.90 -11.81
C GLY A 132 -6.43 -16.19 -12.22
N TYR A 133 -5.48 -15.28 -11.96
CA TYR A 133 -4.10 -15.50 -12.36
C TYR A 133 -3.43 -16.56 -11.48
N ILE A 134 -2.78 -17.51 -12.12
CA ILE A 134 -2.09 -18.64 -11.50
C ILE A 134 -0.61 -18.57 -11.91
N HIS A 135 0.29 -18.64 -10.93
CA HIS A 135 1.71 -18.78 -11.21
C HIS A 135 2.01 -20.16 -11.85
N ASP A 136 3.10 -20.23 -12.59
CA ASP A 136 3.62 -21.53 -13.02
C ASP A 136 3.99 -22.41 -11.81
N ASP A 137 4.05 -23.72 -12.05
CA ASP A 137 4.31 -24.69 -10.99
C ASP A 137 5.67 -24.49 -10.30
N GLY A 138 6.69 -24.02 -11.02
CA GLY A 138 8.01 -23.74 -10.45
C GLY A 138 7.95 -22.61 -9.43
N THR A 139 7.40 -21.46 -9.82
CA THR A 139 7.22 -20.29 -8.93
C THR A 139 6.38 -20.66 -7.70
N ARG A 140 5.29 -21.40 -7.89
CA ARG A 140 4.45 -21.88 -6.78
C ARG A 140 5.24 -22.75 -5.80
N GLN A 141 5.98 -23.74 -6.30
CA GLN A 141 6.77 -24.65 -5.47
C GLN A 141 7.88 -23.93 -4.71
N GLU A 142 8.54 -22.96 -5.34
CA GLU A 142 9.55 -22.13 -4.68
C GLU A 142 8.96 -21.36 -3.49
N ILE A 143 7.84 -20.68 -3.69
CA ILE A 143 7.17 -19.90 -2.63
C ILE A 143 6.69 -20.83 -1.50
N LEU A 144 6.01 -21.92 -1.82
CA LEU A 144 5.52 -22.85 -0.80
C LEU A 144 6.67 -23.47 0.00
N SER A 145 7.73 -23.90 -0.68
CA SER A 145 8.91 -24.50 -0.04
C SER A 145 9.63 -23.50 0.87
N ALA A 146 9.80 -22.25 0.43
CA ALA A 146 10.41 -21.21 1.24
C ALA A 146 9.63 -20.93 2.53
N ASN A 147 8.30 -21.08 2.49
CA ASN A 147 7.41 -20.95 3.64
C ASN A 147 7.26 -22.25 4.46
N GLY A 148 7.99 -23.32 4.15
CA GLY A 148 7.92 -24.62 4.84
C GLY A 148 6.59 -25.35 4.59
N LEU A 149 5.86 -25.03 3.53
CA LEU A 149 4.59 -25.62 3.17
C LEU A 149 4.79 -26.79 2.18
N PRO A 150 3.93 -27.84 2.22
CA PRO A 150 3.97 -28.89 1.22
C PRO A 150 3.50 -28.38 -0.14
N ASP A 151 3.94 -29.05 -1.21
CA ASP A 151 3.42 -28.78 -2.54
C ASP A 151 1.91 -29.03 -2.61
N GLY A 152 1.15 -28.01 -3.05
CA GLY A 152 -0.31 -28.07 -3.06
C GLY A 152 -0.96 -26.69 -3.17
N GLU A 153 -1.80 -26.37 -2.20
CA GLU A 153 -2.48 -25.08 -2.09
C GLU A 153 -1.69 -24.09 -1.20
N PRO A 154 -1.86 -22.77 -1.40
CA PRO A 154 -2.66 -22.13 -2.44
C PRO A 154 -2.03 -22.21 -3.84
N ARG A 155 -2.86 -22.07 -4.89
CA ARG A 155 -2.41 -22.02 -6.29
C ARG A 155 -2.54 -20.64 -6.90
N ASP A 156 -3.47 -19.86 -6.41
CA ASP A 156 -3.69 -18.52 -6.92
C ASP A 156 -2.54 -17.58 -6.56
N ALA A 157 -2.19 -16.72 -7.51
CA ALA A 157 -1.04 -15.85 -7.36
C ALA A 157 -1.23 -14.78 -6.28
N ILE A 158 -2.45 -14.40 -5.93
CA ILE A 158 -2.71 -13.43 -4.85
C ILE A 158 -2.20 -14.00 -3.53
N ASN A 159 -2.63 -15.22 -3.18
CA ASN A 159 -2.23 -15.84 -1.92
C ASN A 159 -0.75 -16.25 -1.91
N LEU A 160 -0.22 -16.71 -3.04
CA LEU A 160 1.21 -16.99 -3.16
C LEU A 160 2.07 -15.74 -2.96
N ASN A 161 1.72 -14.63 -3.60
CA ASN A 161 2.41 -13.35 -3.39
C ASN A 161 2.30 -12.85 -1.95
N ASN A 162 1.17 -13.07 -1.28
CA ASN A 162 1.02 -12.73 0.13
C ASN A 162 1.98 -13.55 1.01
N LEU A 163 2.11 -14.85 0.75
CA LEU A 163 3.05 -15.71 1.48
C LEU A 163 4.51 -15.27 1.31
N ASP A 164 4.87 -14.88 0.10
CA ASP A 164 6.20 -14.37 -0.23
C ASP A 164 6.48 -13.05 0.50
N ASP A 165 5.58 -12.07 0.38
CA ASP A 165 5.65 -10.79 1.08
C ASP A 165 5.77 -10.95 2.61
N TRP A 166 4.98 -11.85 3.20
CA TRP A 166 5.00 -12.07 4.65
C TRP A 166 6.28 -12.74 5.12
N LEU A 167 6.84 -13.65 4.34
CA LEU A 167 8.13 -14.27 4.63
C LEU A 167 9.25 -13.24 4.58
N GLU A 168 9.28 -12.39 3.55
CA GLU A 168 10.28 -11.34 3.43
C GLU A 168 10.13 -10.28 4.54
N PHE A 169 8.89 -9.86 4.84
CA PHE A 169 8.63 -8.99 5.97
C PHE A 169 9.10 -9.58 7.30
N HIS A 170 8.82 -10.87 7.53
CA HIS A 170 9.28 -11.55 8.74
C HIS A 170 10.82 -11.56 8.81
N ALA A 171 11.49 -11.85 7.70
CA ALA A 171 12.95 -11.88 7.64
C ALA A 171 13.57 -10.47 7.84
N ALA A 172 12.91 -9.42 7.32
CA ALA A 172 13.43 -8.05 7.39
C ALA A 172 13.19 -7.37 8.76
N GLU A 173 12.04 -7.67 9.41
CA GLU A 173 11.56 -6.86 10.53
C GLU A 173 11.44 -7.64 11.86
N ILE A 174 11.40 -8.99 11.81
CA ILE A 174 11.07 -9.82 12.99
C ILE A 174 12.19 -10.81 13.33
N ALA A 175 12.79 -11.45 12.32
CA ALA A 175 13.84 -12.45 12.54
C ALA A 175 15.19 -11.75 12.69
N ASP A 176 15.65 -11.58 13.94
CA ASP A 176 17.02 -11.18 14.30
C ASP A 176 18.01 -12.33 14.12
#